data_75a2dbffffbaf6a12dedbc72ebf0c200
#
_entry.id   75a2dbffffbaf6a12dedbc72ebf0c200
#
_cell.length_a   1.000
_cell.length_b   1.000
_cell.length_c   1.000
_cell.angle_alpha   90.00
_cell.angle_beta   90.00
_cell.angle_gamma   90.00
#
_symmetry.space_group_name_H-M   'P 1'
#
loop_
_entity.id
_entity.type
_entity.pdbx_description
1 polymer ?
#
loop_
_entity_poly.entity_id
_entity_poly.type
_entity_poly.pdbx_seq_one_letter_code
_entity_poly.pdbx_strand_id
1 'polypeptide(L)'
;MIILLDNGSKWPEATRNLRRLAAAMVRRKGEDVHAVSMLHSSRIPAALLDDKPAETIEPFLRRQIDHGARKFVIVPLFFGPSRAINVFLPEVVSRLEAEVGALQIDVAPTLCPLPNGESRLVDILEANVRDAMQTQQLTPARILLVDHGSRVAAVTAVRTWLAAMLSARFREIAKVTEAVMERREERQYDFNGDLLEHALATAAQKGEQTILAMQFISPGRHAGAGGDIDRITRNAMHRHPGFRAVVSPLIGEHPLLEDILSDRIEAVRS
;
A
#
# COMPACT_ATOMS: atom_id res chain seq x y z
N MET A 1 8.47 -21.68 5.05
CA MET A 1 7.71 -21.21 3.86
C MET A 1 7.47 -19.72 4.02
N ILE A 2 7.75 -18.92 2.99
CA ILE A 2 7.57 -17.45 3.06
C ILE A 2 6.29 -17.07 2.31
N ILE A 3 5.50 -16.20 2.92
CA ILE A 3 4.24 -15.69 2.38
C ILE A 3 4.33 -14.17 2.30
N LEU A 4 4.29 -13.61 1.09
CA LEU A 4 4.08 -12.17 0.89
C LEU A 4 2.57 -11.91 0.93
N LEU A 5 2.12 -11.17 1.95
CA LEU A 5 0.71 -11.01 2.28
C LEU A 5 0.24 -9.56 2.06
N ASP A 6 -0.71 -9.35 1.16
CA ASP A 6 -1.43 -8.09 1.01
C ASP A 6 -2.86 -8.14 1.58
N ASN A 7 -3.57 -7.01 1.53
CA ASN A 7 -4.98 -6.97 1.94
C ASN A 7 -5.91 -7.72 0.98
N GLY A 8 -5.50 -7.86 -0.26
CA GLY A 8 -6.31 -8.38 -1.36
C GLY A 8 -7.26 -7.37 -1.99
N SER A 9 -7.52 -7.60 -3.25
CA SER A 9 -8.36 -6.78 -4.11
C SER A 9 -9.18 -7.67 -5.05
N LYS A 10 -10.25 -7.13 -5.62
CA LYS A 10 -10.99 -7.76 -6.72
C LYS A 10 -10.44 -7.37 -8.10
N TRP A 11 -9.39 -6.55 -8.14
CA TRP A 11 -8.75 -6.08 -9.36
C TRP A 11 -7.57 -6.98 -9.71
N PRO A 12 -7.53 -7.57 -10.92
CA PRO A 12 -6.47 -8.49 -11.34
C PRO A 12 -5.06 -7.89 -11.23
N GLU A 13 -4.93 -6.60 -11.52
CA GLU A 13 -3.65 -5.87 -11.49
C GLU A 13 -2.98 -5.89 -10.10
N ALA A 14 -3.79 -5.84 -9.04
CA ALA A 14 -3.26 -5.95 -7.67
C ALA A 14 -2.63 -7.33 -7.42
N THR A 15 -3.32 -8.39 -7.84
CA THR A 15 -2.79 -9.76 -7.73
C THR A 15 -1.56 -9.97 -8.62
N ARG A 16 -1.55 -9.41 -9.84
CA ARG A 16 -0.37 -9.47 -10.72
C ARG A 16 0.83 -8.78 -10.09
N ASN A 17 0.63 -7.59 -9.49
CA ASN A 17 1.70 -6.88 -8.80
C ASN A 17 2.22 -7.67 -7.59
N LEU A 18 1.33 -8.25 -6.77
CA LEU A 18 1.72 -9.10 -5.64
C LEU A 18 2.58 -10.29 -6.11
N ARG A 19 2.18 -10.96 -7.20
CA ARG A 19 2.93 -12.07 -7.81
C ARG A 19 4.28 -11.62 -8.35
N ARG A 20 4.34 -10.43 -8.99
CA ARG A 20 5.60 -9.85 -9.47
C ARG A 20 6.58 -9.62 -8.33
N LEU A 21 6.12 -9.04 -7.23
CA LEU A 21 6.94 -8.80 -6.02
C LEU A 21 7.40 -10.13 -5.40
N ALA A 22 6.50 -11.11 -5.26
CA ALA A 22 6.86 -12.44 -4.76
C ALA A 22 7.93 -13.10 -5.65
N ALA A 23 7.76 -13.07 -6.98
CA ALA A 23 8.74 -13.61 -7.91
C ALA A 23 10.10 -12.87 -7.85
N ALA A 24 10.10 -11.55 -7.58
CA ALA A 24 11.33 -10.81 -7.34
C ALA A 24 12.03 -11.29 -6.06
N MET A 25 11.27 -11.57 -5.00
CA MET A 25 11.85 -12.13 -3.76
C MET A 25 12.38 -13.54 -3.95
N VAL A 26 11.71 -14.40 -4.74
CA VAL A 26 12.26 -15.72 -5.12
C VAL A 26 13.63 -15.58 -5.77
N ARG A 27 13.75 -14.68 -6.75
CA ARG A 27 15.05 -14.46 -7.43
C ARG A 27 16.14 -13.95 -6.49
N ARG A 28 15.78 -13.11 -5.50
CA ARG A 28 16.74 -12.53 -4.54
C ARG A 28 17.17 -13.47 -3.44
N LYS A 29 16.24 -14.31 -2.95
CA LYS A 29 16.47 -15.16 -1.79
C LYS A 29 16.81 -16.62 -2.15
N GLY A 30 16.51 -17.04 -3.38
CA GLY A 30 16.68 -18.45 -3.79
C GLY A 30 15.70 -19.41 -3.12
N GLU A 31 14.62 -18.90 -2.53
CA GLU A 31 13.61 -19.66 -1.80
C GLU A 31 12.20 -19.30 -2.30
N ASP A 32 11.26 -20.24 -2.15
CA ASP A 32 9.88 -20.00 -2.56
C ASP A 32 9.21 -18.93 -1.70
N VAL A 33 8.67 -17.93 -2.36
CA VAL A 33 7.84 -16.85 -1.77
C VAL A 33 6.46 -16.88 -2.43
N HIS A 34 5.45 -17.11 -1.62
CA HIS A 34 4.08 -17.26 -2.09
C HIS A 34 3.33 -15.93 -2.03
N ALA A 35 2.67 -15.57 -3.13
CA ALA A 35 1.81 -14.40 -3.24
C ALA A 35 0.41 -14.75 -2.72
N VAL A 36 0.04 -14.26 -1.54
CA VAL A 36 -1.23 -14.58 -0.89
C VAL A 36 -1.89 -13.30 -0.39
N SER A 37 -3.21 -13.21 -0.54
CA SER A 37 -3.97 -12.06 -0.04
C SER A 37 -4.69 -12.38 1.26
N MET A 38 -4.96 -11.38 2.09
CA MET A 38 -5.80 -11.56 3.28
C MET A 38 -7.22 -11.98 2.87
N LEU A 39 -7.84 -11.22 1.96
CA LEU A 39 -9.24 -11.38 1.56
C LEU A 39 -9.44 -11.03 0.07
N HIS A 40 -10.62 -11.25 -0.45
CA HIS A 40 -11.19 -10.73 -1.70
C HIS A 40 -10.61 -11.24 -3.02
N SER A 41 -9.31 -11.49 -3.12
CA SER A 41 -8.64 -11.83 -4.39
C SER A 41 -9.15 -13.15 -5.00
N SER A 42 -9.59 -14.09 -4.19
CA SER A 42 -10.20 -15.36 -4.65
C SER A 42 -11.49 -15.18 -5.47
N ARG A 43 -12.07 -13.96 -5.48
CA ARG A 43 -13.24 -13.61 -6.31
C ARG A 43 -12.88 -13.18 -7.73
N ILE A 44 -11.60 -13.04 -8.04
CA ILE A 44 -11.13 -12.73 -9.38
C ILE A 44 -11.22 -14.00 -10.23
N PRO A 45 -11.91 -13.98 -11.38
CA PRO A 45 -11.92 -15.14 -12.29
C PRO A 45 -10.51 -15.53 -12.70
N ALA A 46 -10.17 -16.82 -12.65
CA ALA A 46 -8.83 -17.32 -12.98
C ALA A 46 -8.40 -16.93 -14.40
N ALA A 47 -9.32 -16.91 -15.36
CA ALA A 47 -9.09 -16.47 -16.73
C ALA A 47 -8.51 -15.04 -16.84
N LEU A 48 -8.76 -14.16 -15.83
CA LEU A 48 -8.16 -12.82 -15.77
C LEU A 48 -6.77 -12.82 -15.12
N LEU A 49 -6.27 -13.99 -14.67
CA LEU A 49 -5.01 -14.20 -13.98
C LEU A 49 -4.18 -15.32 -14.62
N ASP A 50 -4.23 -15.45 -15.94
CA ASP A 50 -3.50 -16.46 -16.72
C ASP A 50 -3.83 -17.90 -16.24
N ASP A 51 -5.11 -18.14 -15.96
CA ASP A 51 -5.68 -19.39 -15.43
C ASP A 51 -5.10 -19.86 -14.09
N LYS A 52 -4.41 -18.97 -13.37
CA LYS A 52 -3.87 -19.22 -12.03
C LYS A 52 -4.74 -18.49 -10.99
N PRO A 53 -5.60 -19.20 -10.23
CA PRO A 53 -6.43 -18.56 -9.21
C PRO A 53 -5.60 -17.77 -8.20
N ALA A 54 -6.14 -16.64 -7.76
CA ALA A 54 -5.56 -15.92 -6.63
C ALA A 54 -5.85 -16.66 -5.31
N GLU A 55 -4.90 -16.63 -4.40
CA GLU A 55 -4.99 -17.35 -3.13
C GLU A 55 -5.28 -16.38 -1.97
N THR A 56 -6.08 -16.83 -1.02
CA THR A 56 -6.31 -16.13 0.25
C THR A 56 -5.72 -16.92 1.41
N ILE A 57 -5.40 -16.22 2.50
CA ILE A 57 -4.51 -16.72 3.57
C ILE A 57 -5.04 -17.99 4.23
N GLU A 58 -6.30 -18.08 4.62
CA GLU A 58 -6.82 -19.24 5.34
C GLU A 58 -6.86 -20.51 4.47
N PRO A 59 -7.41 -20.51 3.24
CA PRO A 59 -7.35 -21.68 2.35
C PRO A 59 -5.92 -22.07 1.98
N PHE A 60 -5.02 -21.08 1.81
CA PHE A 60 -3.62 -21.33 1.52
C PHE A 60 -2.94 -22.06 2.69
N LEU A 61 -3.04 -21.51 3.90
CA LEU A 61 -2.44 -22.14 5.10
C LEU A 61 -3.00 -23.54 5.32
N ARG A 62 -4.31 -23.73 5.24
CA ARG A 62 -4.97 -25.03 5.43
C ARG A 62 -4.39 -26.06 4.47
N ARG A 63 -4.30 -25.76 3.19
CA ARG A 63 -3.72 -26.65 2.18
C ARG A 63 -2.26 -26.98 2.50
N GLN A 64 -1.44 -26.02 2.91
CA GLN A 64 -0.04 -26.25 3.24
C GLN A 64 0.12 -27.10 4.50
N ILE A 65 -0.76 -26.88 5.49
CA ILE A 65 -0.82 -27.68 6.72
C ILE A 65 -1.17 -29.15 6.41
N ASP A 66 -2.12 -29.39 5.51
CA ASP A 66 -2.51 -30.73 5.05
C ASP A 66 -1.34 -31.44 4.34
N HIS A 67 -0.43 -30.70 3.71
CA HIS A 67 0.84 -31.22 3.16
C HIS A 67 1.99 -31.29 4.18
N GLY A 68 1.72 -31.10 5.47
CA GLY A 68 2.68 -31.27 6.56
C GLY A 68 3.45 -30.02 6.97
N ALA A 69 3.21 -28.85 6.35
CA ALA A 69 3.86 -27.62 6.76
C ALA A 69 3.36 -27.15 8.14
N ARG A 70 4.29 -26.68 9.00
CA ARG A 70 3.99 -26.17 10.34
C ARG A 70 4.70 -24.85 10.66
N LYS A 71 5.58 -24.38 9.75
CA LYS A 71 6.37 -23.17 9.94
C LYS A 71 6.16 -22.22 8.77
N PHE A 72 5.75 -21.00 9.08
CA PHE A 72 5.44 -19.96 8.11
C PHE A 72 6.06 -18.63 8.52
N VAL A 73 6.62 -17.92 7.56
CA VAL A 73 7.05 -16.53 7.69
C VAL A 73 6.09 -15.67 6.88
N ILE A 74 5.39 -14.77 7.53
CA ILE A 74 4.47 -13.84 6.86
C ILE A 74 5.14 -12.48 6.74
N VAL A 75 5.26 -11.99 5.52
CA VAL A 75 5.81 -10.68 5.19
C VAL A 75 4.66 -9.76 4.78
N PRO A 76 4.25 -8.83 5.66
CA PRO A 76 3.11 -7.96 5.39
C PRO A 76 3.45 -6.89 4.36
N LEU A 77 2.72 -6.86 3.25
CA LEU A 77 2.73 -5.78 2.27
C LEU A 77 1.76 -4.67 2.72
N PHE A 78 2.01 -4.13 3.91
CA PHE A 78 1.21 -3.11 4.58
C PHE A 78 2.11 -2.01 5.12
N PHE A 79 1.69 -0.76 5.01
CA PHE A 79 2.48 0.37 5.52
C PHE A 79 2.61 0.37 7.04
N GLY A 80 1.56 0.04 7.75
CA GLY A 80 1.51 0.07 9.22
C GLY A 80 0.62 -1.03 9.82
N PRO A 81 0.44 -1.03 11.16
CA PRO A 81 -0.21 -2.08 11.93
C PRO A 81 -1.74 -2.06 11.73
N SER A 82 -2.21 -2.51 10.58
CA SER A 82 -3.62 -2.56 10.23
C SER A 82 -4.37 -3.68 10.98
N ARG A 83 -5.72 -3.61 10.99
CA ARG A 83 -6.56 -4.68 11.54
C ARG A 83 -6.36 -6.01 10.82
N ALA A 84 -5.98 -5.98 9.54
CA ALA A 84 -5.69 -7.21 8.78
C ALA A 84 -4.58 -8.02 9.47
N ILE A 85 -3.53 -7.34 9.93
CA ILE A 85 -2.37 -7.99 10.57
C ILE A 85 -2.59 -8.22 12.07
N ASN A 86 -3.19 -7.23 12.78
CA ASN A 86 -3.26 -7.28 14.24
C ASN A 86 -4.52 -7.96 14.79
N VAL A 87 -5.52 -8.22 13.93
CA VAL A 87 -6.79 -8.83 14.34
C VAL A 87 -7.10 -10.05 13.47
N PHE A 88 -7.28 -9.86 12.17
CA PHE A 88 -7.79 -10.93 11.30
C PHE A 88 -6.78 -12.06 11.09
N LEU A 89 -5.50 -11.75 10.93
CA LEU A 89 -4.47 -12.78 10.79
C LEU A 89 -4.36 -13.65 12.06
N PRO A 90 -4.25 -13.10 13.29
CA PRO A 90 -4.30 -13.88 14.53
C PRO A 90 -5.56 -14.72 14.68
N GLU A 91 -6.74 -14.21 14.31
CA GLU A 91 -8.00 -14.97 14.35
C GLU A 91 -7.97 -16.18 13.40
N VAL A 92 -7.41 -16.02 12.18
CA VAL A 92 -7.23 -17.14 11.24
C VAL A 92 -6.28 -18.19 11.82
N VAL A 93 -5.14 -17.75 12.36
CA VAL A 93 -4.14 -18.64 12.97
C VAL A 93 -4.75 -19.43 14.12
N SER A 94 -5.42 -18.75 15.07
CA SER A 94 -6.03 -19.39 16.23
C SER A 94 -7.08 -20.45 15.85
N ARG A 95 -7.87 -20.20 14.78
CA ARG A 95 -8.82 -21.22 14.28
C ARG A 95 -8.10 -22.44 13.72
N LEU A 96 -7.04 -22.25 12.96
CA LEU A 96 -6.26 -23.35 12.42
C LEU A 96 -5.56 -24.15 13.52
N GLU A 97 -4.95 -23.47 14.51
CA GLU A 97 -4.30 -24.13 15.65
C GLU A 97 -5.26 -24.96 16.49
N ALA A 98 -6.51 -24.52 16.65
CA ALA A 98 -7.55 -25.28 17.35
C ALA A 98 -7.89 -26.61 16.65
N GLU A 99 -7.67 -26.70 15.32
CA GLU A 99 -7.96 -27.91 14.53
C GLU A 99 -6.75 -28.83 14.42
N VAL A 100 -5.52 -28.27 14.25
CA VAL A 100 -4.35 -29.05 13.86
C VAL A 100 -3.20 -29.01 14.88
N GLY A 101 -3.38 -28.32 16.01
CA GLY A 101 -2.34 -28.08 17.02
C GLY A 101 -1.45 -26.89 16.65
N ALA A 102 -0.38 -26.69 17.44
CA ALA A 102 0.49 -25.53 17.35
C ALA A 102 1.14 -25.34 15.98
N LEU A 103 1.15 -24.10 15.52
CA LEU A 103 1.81 -23.62 14.31
C LEU A 103 2.93 -22.62 14.70
N GLN A 104 4.03 -22.63 13.99
CA GLN A 104 5.04 -21.58 14.11
C GLN A 104 4.77 -20.55 13.00
N ILE A 105 4.28 -19.37 13.37
CA ILE A 105 4.00 -18.29 12.44
C ILE A 105 4.76 -17.04 12.88
N ASP A 106 5.80 -16.73 12.13
CA ASP A 106 6.64 -15.56 12.35
C ASP A 106 6.16 -14.45 11.43
N VAL A 107 5.76 -13.30 11.98
CA VAL A 107 5.26 -12.15 11.19
C VAL A 107 6.31 -11.06 11.16
N ALA A 108 6.78 -10.73 9.95
CA ALA A 108 7.77 -9.69 9.74
C ALA A 108 7.19 -8.29 10.04
N PRO A 109 8.04 -7.29 10.37
CA PRO A 109 7.60 -5.91 10.49
C PRO A 109 6.90 -5.41 9.23
N THR A 110 5.94 -4.49 9.40
CA THR A 110 5.30 -3.78 8.28
C THR A 110 6.32 -2.95 7.48
N LEU A 111 5.92 -2.40 6.33
CA LEU A 111 6.82 -1.62 5.48
C LEU A 111 7.40 -0.37 6.17
N CYS A 112 6.67 0.22 7.12
CA CYS A 112 7.09 1.43 7.84
C CYS A 112 6.85 1.28 9.35
N PRO A 113 7.70 0.54 10.08
CA PRO A 113 7.52 0.35 11.52
C PRO A 113 7.92 1.61 12.30
N LEU A 114 6.93 2.30 12.87
CA LEU A 114 7.19 3.45 13.74
C LEU A 114 7.68 3.01 15.14
N PRO A 115 8.47 3.82 15.83
CA PRO A 115 8.85 5.22 15.51
C PRO A 115 9.99 5.38 14.50
N ASN A 116 10.74 4.32 14.19
CA ASN A 116 11.93 4.42 13.33
C ASN A 116 11.59 4.77 11.87
N GLY A 117 10.42 4.32 11.39
CA GLY A 117 10.01 4.54 10.02
C GLY A 117 10.78 3.70 9.00
N GLU A 118 10.72 4.12 7.73
CA GLU A 118 11.46 3.53 6.62
C GLU A 118 11.82 4.62 5.60
N SER A 119 13.05 5.10 5.63
CA SER A 119 13.49 6.21 4.79
C SER A 119 13.41 5.92 3.29
N ARG A 120 13.58 4.66 2.87
CA ARG A 120 13.47 4.25 1.45
C ARG A 120 12.06 4.44 0.91
N LEU A 121 11.01 4.40 1.73
CA LEU A 121 9.66 4.78 1.28
C LEU A 121 9.58 6.27 0.96
N VAL A 122 10.31 7.12 1.69
CA VAL A 122 10.41 8.55 1.38
C VAL A 122 11.18 8.75 0.08
N ASP A 123 12.28 8.01 -0.13
CA ASP A 123 13.06 8.06 -1.37
C ASP A 123 12.22 7.62 -2.58
N ILE A 124 11.39 6.58 -2.44
CA ILE A 124 10.43 6.15 -3.47
C ILE A 124 9.41 7.27 -3.78
N LEU A 125 8.79 7.83 -2.75
CA LEU A 125 7.80 8.90 -2.92
C LEU A 125 8.43 10.14 -3.56
N GLU A 126 9.63 10.52 -3.15
CA GLU A 126 10.38 11.63 -3.75
C GLU A 126 10.67 11.36 -5.22
N ALA A 127 11.20 10.17 -5.57
CA ALA A 127 11.49 9.78 -6.94
C ALA A 127 10.23 9.82 -7.81
N ASN A 128 9.12 9.27 -7.33
CA ASN A 128 7.84 9.24 -8.03
C ASN A 128 7.26 10.65 -8.25
N VAL A 129 7.38 11.56 -7.27
CA VAL A 129 6.96 12.96 -7.42
C VAL A 129 7.83 13.67 -8.44
N ARG A 130 9.17 13.50 -8.39
CA ARG A 130 10.10 14.13 -9.35
C ARG A 130 9.89 13.60 -10.77
N ASP A 131 9.61 12.30 -10.94
CA ASP A 131 9.23 11.72 -12.22
C ASP A 131 7.94 12.37 -12.77
N ALA A 132 6.92 12.52 -11.94
CA ALA A 132 5.68 13.19 -12.32
C ALA A 132 5.90 14.68 -12.69
N MET A 133 6.76 15.40 -11.95
CA MET A 133 7.16 16.77 -12.28
C MET A 133 7.79 16.85 -13.67
N GLN A 134 8.75 15.98 -13.95
CA GLN A 134 9.49 15.95 -15.21
C GLN A 134 8.59 15.53 -16.38
N THR A 135 7.92 14.40 -16.24
CA THR A 135 7.08 13.81 -17.32
C THR A 135 5.93 14.74 -17.71
N GLN A 136 5.32 15.41 -16.74
CA GLN A 136 4.20 16.31 -16.95
C GLN A 136 4.59 17.78 -17.09
N GLN A 137 5.89 18.10 -17.03
CA GLN A 137 6.40 19.46 -17.06
C GLN A 137 5.65 20.39 -16.09
N LEU A 138 5.46 19.91 -14.84
CA LEU A 138 4.72 20.60 -13.79
C LEU A 138 5.63 20.93 -12.62
N THR A 139 5.73 22.23 -12.28
CA THR A 139 6.31 22.66 -11.01
C THR A 139 5.16 22.86 -10.01
N PRO A 140 5.01 21.98 -9.02
CA PRO A 140 3.89 22.08 -8.09
C PRO A 140 4.11 23.18 -7.06
N ALA A 141 3.03 23.85 -6.66
CA ALA A 141 2.99 24.64 -5.42
C ALA A 141 2.64 23.74 -4.22
N ARG A 142 1.99 22.60 -4.49
CA ARG A 142 1.55 21.63 -3.48
C ARG A 142 1.89 20.20 -3.90
N ILE A 143 2.36 19.42 -2.94
CA ILE A 143 2.43 17.96 -3.01
C ILE A 143 1.41 17.44 -1.98
N LEU A 144 0.51 16.59 -2.43
CA LEU A 144 -0.55 16.01 -1.60
C LEU A 144 -0.28 14.52 -1.43
N LEU A 145 0.20 14.13 -0.24
CA LEU A 145 0.37 12.69 0.08
C LEU A 145 -0.99 12.07 0.34
N VAL A 146 -1.33 11.04 -0.43
CA VAL A 146 -2.65 10.42 -0.43
C VAL A 146 -2.54 8.94 -0.08
N ASP A 147 -3.32 8.50 0.91
CA ASP A 147 -3.55 7.09 1.22
C ASP A 147 -5.04 6.73 1.15
N HIS A 148 -5.34 5.46 1.42
CA HIS A 148 -6.73 4.97 1.43
C HIS A 148 -7.56 5.58 2.58
N GLY A 149 -6.93 5.88 3.70
CA GLY A 149 -7.57 6.11 4.99
C GLY A 149 -7.69 4.83 5.82
N SER A 150 -7.82 4.97 7.12
CA SER A 150 -7.80 3.83 8.04
C SER A 150 -8.75 4.01 9.23
N ARG A 151 -9.21 2.87 9.78
CA ARG A 151 -9.89 2.84 11.08
C ARG A 151 -8.91 2.78 12.26
N VAL A 152 -7.62 2.68 11.99
CA VAL A 152 -6.54 2.52 12.97
C VAL A 152 -5.62 3.73 12.90
N ALA A 153 -5.58 4.53 13.96
CA ALA A 153 -4.78 5.76 14.01
C ALA A 153 -3.29 5.49 13.78
N ALA A 154 -2.77 4.34 14.23
CA ALA A 154 -1.37 3.97 14.01
C ALA A 154 -1.02 3.76 12.51
N VAL A 155 -1.99 3.44 11.65
CA VAL A 155 -1.79 3.39 10.19
C VAL A 155 -1.71 4.80 9.62
N THR A 156 -2.58 5.72 10.05
CA THR A 156 -2.52 7.13 9.66
C THR A 156 -1.24 7.80 10.13
N ALA A 157 -0.72 7.44 11.32
CA ALA A 157 0.55 7.95 11.81
C ALA A 157 1.72 7.66 10.86
N VAL A 158 1.68 6.57 10.10
CA VAL A 158 2.66 6.28 9.04
C VAL A 158 2.58 7.32 7.92
N ARG A 159 1.38 7.67 7.45
CA ARG A 159 1.21 8.71 6.43
C ARG A 159 1.76 10.05 6.96
N THR A 160 1.41 10.43 8.18
CA THR A 160 1.89 11.67 8.79
C THR A 160 3.41 11.69 8.91
N TRP A 161 4.03 10.58 9.31
CA TRP A 161 5.49 10.44 9.34
C TRP A 161 6.09 10.62 7.93
N LEU A 162 5.56 9.92 6.92
CA LEU A 162 6.01 10.03 5.52
C LEU A 162 5.83 11.45 4.99
N ALA A 163 4.72 12.12 5.30
CA ALA A 163 4.46 13.51 4.89
C ALA A 163 5.47 14.48 5.50
N ALA A 164 5.80 14.32 6.79
CA ALA A 164 6.79 15.15 7.46
C ALA A 164 8.18 14.98 6.82
N MET A 165 8.59 13.73 6.55
CA MET A 165 9.87 13.43 5.90
C MET A 165 9.90 13.96 4.45
N LEU A 166 8.84 13.78 3.71
CA LEU A 166 8.72 14.29 2.33
C LEU A 166 8.72 15.83 2.31
N SER A 167 8.10 16.47 3.31
CA SER A 167 8.11 17.92 3.46
C SER A 167 9.54 18.48 3.59
N ALA A 168 10.42 17.80 4.30
CA ALA A 168 11.83 18.19 4.40
C ALA A 168 12.55 18.12 3.05
N ARG A 169 12.22 17.12 2.19
CA ARG A 169 12.81 16.95 0.84
C ARG A 169 12.35 18.01 -0.16
N PHE A 170 11.11 18.51 -0.01
CA PHE A 170 10.51 19.46 -0.96
C PHE A 170 10.35 20.89 -0.40
N ARG A 171 10.96 21.18 0.76
CA ARG A 171 10.83 22.45 1.48
C ARG A 171 10.95 23.70 0.60
N GLU A 172 11.91 23.71 -0.34
CA GLU A 172 12.20 24.85 -1.22
C GLU A 172 11.36 24.83 -2.53
N ILE A 173 10.56 23.80 -2.75
CA ILE A 173 9.86 23.59 -4.03
C ILE A 173 8.34 23.70 -3.85
N ALA A 174 7.79 22.97 -2.87
CA ALA A 174 6.35 22.84 -2.70
C ALA A 174 5.96 22.59 -1.25
N LYS A 175 4.75 22.99 -0.88
CA LYS A 175 4.14 22.63 0.40
C LYS A 175 3.63 21.19 0.34
N VAL A 176 4.09 20.33 1.25
CA VAL A 176 3.54 18.98 1.42
C VAL A 176 2.37 19.01 2.39
N THR A 177 1.26 18.39 2.01
CA THR A 177 0.06 18.19 2.83
C THR A 177 -0.47 16.77 2.65
N GLU A 178 -1.47 16.39 3.44
CA GLU A 178 -2.02 15.04 3.49
C GLU A 178 -3.49 15.02 3.09
N ALA A 179 -3.95 13.92 2.48
CA ALA A 179 -5.37 13.63 2.26
C ALA A 179 -5.63 12.12 2.26
N VAL A 180 -6.89 11.75 2.43
CA VAL A 180 -7.35 10.37 2.35
C VAL A 180 -8.41 10.18 1.29
N MET A 181 -8.47 8.97 0.72
CA MET A 181 -9.52 8.61 -0.23
C MET A 181 -10.87 8.52 0.42
N GLU A 182 -10.95 7.89 1.58
CA GLU A 182 -12.18 7.72 2.32
C GLU A 182 -11.93 7.71 3.83
N ARG A 183 -12.89 8.21 4.58
CA ARG A 183 -12.94 8.09 6.03
C ARG A 183 -14.39 7.92 6.47
N ARG A 184 -14.59 7.42 7.67
CA ARG A 184 -15.89 7.41 8.31
C ARG A 184 -16.24 8.79 8.85
N GLU A 185 -17.53 9.09 8.94
CA GLU A 185 -18.04 10.41 9.37
C GLU A 185 -17.91 10.65 10.88
N GLU A 186 -17.84 9.55 11.68
CA GLU A 186 -17.79 9.67 13.13
C GLU A 186 -16.48 10.32 13.60
N ARG A 187 -16.56 11.24 14.55
CA ARG A 187 -15.45 12.05 15.08
C ARG A 187 -14.22 11.26 15.50
N GLN A 188 -14.41 10.03 15.97
CA GLN A 188 -13.28 9.15 16.32
C GLN A 188 -12.36 8.83 15.13
N TYR A 189 -12.75 9.15 13.88
CA TYR A 189 -11.95 8.96 12.66
C TYR A 189 -11.40 10.26 12.08
N ASP A 190 -11.57 11.40 12.79
CA ASP A 190 -11.04 12.71 12.35
C ASP A 190 -9.52 12.74 12.24
N PHE A 191 -8.82 11.81 12.88
CA PHE A 191 -7.37 11.63 12.74
C PHE A 191 -6.94 11.35 11.29
N ASN A 192 -7.82 10.88 10.42
CA ASN A 192 -7.52 10.70 9.00
C ASN A 192 -7.31 12.03 8.25
N GLY A 193 -7.80 13.15 8.76
CA GLY A 193 -7.68 14.45 8.12
C GLY A 193 -8.66 14.64 6.95
N ASP A 194 -8.25 15.42 5.96
CA ASP A 194 -9.12 15.85 4.87
C ASP A 194 -9.34 14.76 3.81
N LEU A 195 -10.55 14.72 3.25
CA LEU A 195 -10.83 13.92 2.05
C LEU A 195 -10.14 14.55 0.83
N LEU A 196 -9.66 13.70 -0.07
CA LEU A 196 -8.97 14.10 -1.30
C LEU A 196 -9.76 15.14 -2.12
N GLU A 197 -11.08 14.99 -2.24
CA GLU A 197 -11.92 15.93 -2.97
C GLU A 197 -11.86 17.34 -2.38
N HIS A 198 -11.88 17.46 -1.05
CA HIS A 198 -11.80 18.74 -0.36
C HIS A 198 -10.40 19.37 -0.46
N ALA A 199 -9.36 18.53 -0.31
CA ALA A 199 -7.98 19.01 -0.43
C ALA A 199 -7.68 19.55 -1.83
N LEU A 200 -8.15 18.87 -2.89
CA LEU A 200 -8.01 19.33 -4.27
C LEU A 200 -8.83 20.59 -4.56
N ALA A 201 -10.07 20.69 -4.06
CA ALA A 201 -10.89 21.89 -4.21
C ALA A 201 -10.20 23.09 -3.54
N THR A 202 -9.63 22.91 -2.35
CA THR A 202 -8.89 23.96 -1.64
C THR A 202 -7.63 24.39 -2.42
N ALA A 203 -6.88 23.43 -2.98
CA ALA A 203 -5.70 23.73 -3.79
C ALA A 203 -6.07 24.50 -5.07
N ALA A 204 -7.14 24.08 -5.74
CA ALA A 204 -7.65 24.72 -6.95
C ALA A 204 -8.10 26.15 -6.71
N GLN A 205 -8.84 26.42 -5.63
CA GLN A 205 -9.26 27.77 -5.25
C GLN A 205 -8.09 28.72 -4.98
N LYS A 206 -6.95 28.18 -4.53
CA LYS A 206 -5.70 28.93 -4.30
C LYS A 206 -4.81 29.02 -5.53
N GLY A 207 -5.18 28.40 -6.65
CA GLY A 207 -4.35 28.31 -7.84
C GLY A 207 -3.09 27.46 -7.66
N GLU A 208 -3.07 26.57 -6.65
CA GLU A 208 -1.90 25.75 -6.30
C GLU A 208 -1.83 24.49 -7.18
N GLN A 209 -1.05 24.52 -8.25
CA GLN A 209 -0.77 23.34 -9.06
C GLN A 209 -0.27 22.20 -8.15
N THR A 210 -0.83 21.01 -8.32
CA THR A 210 -0.70 19.94 -7.31
C THR A 210 -0.17 18.63 -7.92
N ILE A 211 0.76 17.97 -7.21
CA ILE A 211 1.11 16.57 -7.47
C ILE A 211 0.59 15.71 -6.32
N LEU A 212 -0.14 14.64 -6.67
CA LEU A 212 -0.59 13.63 -5.73
C LEU A 212 0.52 12.59 -5.57
N ALA A 213 1.17 12.57 -4.41
CA ALA A 213 2.12 11.53 -4.03
C ALA A 213 1.35 10.30 -3.54
N MET A 214 1.46 9.19 -4.25
CA MET A 214 0.61 8.02 -4.06
C MET A 214 1.17 7.06 -3.03
N GLN A 215 0.66 7.06 -1.79
CA GLN A 215 0.95 6.05 -0.78
C GLN A 215 0.11 4.78 -1.02
N PHE A 216 0.29 4.21 -2.20
CA PHE A 216 -0.37 2.98 -2.63
C PHE A 216 0.66 2.02 -3.22
N ILE A 217 0.49 0.72 -2.96
CA ILE A 217 1.43 -0.31 -3.42
C ILE A 217 0.99 -0.86 -4.78
N SER A 218 -0.28 -1.14 -4.94
CA SER A 218 -0.80 -1.81 -6.14
C SER A 218 -1.93 -1.04 -6.79
N PRO A 219 -2.07 -1.14 -8.12
CA PRO A 219 -3.26 -0.67 -8.80
C PRO A 219 -4.52 -1.36 -8.24
N GLY A 220 -5.64 -0.65 -8.23
CA GLY A 220 -6.88 -1.16 -7.72
C GLY A 220 -8.03 -0.18 -7.94
N ARG A 221 -9.13 -0.38 -7.21
CA ARG A 221 -10.31 0.48 -7.32
C ARG A 221 -9.97 1.97 -7.16
N HIS A 222 -9.10 2.31 -6.21
CA HIS A 222 -8.81 3.69 -5.88
C HIS A 222 -7.58 4.22 -6.64
N ALA A 223 -6.55 3.39 -6.82
CA ALA A 223 -5.28 3.77 -7.41
C ALA A 223 -5.07 3.11 -8.78
N GLY A 224 -4.53 3.84 -9.72
CA GLY A 224 -4.30 3.41 -11.09
C GLY A 224 -5.19 4.14 -12.10
N ALA A 225 -4.94 3.89 -13.37
CA ALA A 225 -5.67 4.54 -14.46
C ALA A 225 -7.18 4.21 -14.41
N GLY A 226 -8.02 5.23 -14.44
CA GLY A 226 -9.48 5.09 -14.36
C GLY A 226 -10.02 4.82 -12.95
N GLY A 227 -9.17 4.76 -11.93
CA GLY A 227 -9.56 4.57 -10.54
C GLY A 227 -10.23 5.81 -9.92
N ASP A 228 -10.65 5.69 -8.66
CA ASP A 228 -11.36 6.78 -7.97
C ASP A 228 -10.50 8.04 -7.86
N ILE A 229 -9.19 7.92 -7.57
CA ILE A 229 -8.26 9.06 -7.47
C ILE A 229 -8.15 9.78 -8.82
N ASP A 230 -7.97 9.04 -9.91
CA ASP A 230 -7.91 9.60 -11.26
C ASP A 230 -9.21 10.34 -11.61
N ARG A 231 -10.36 9.78 -11.28
CA ARG A 231 -11.67 10.40 -11.50
C ARG A 231 -11.86 11.67 -10.67
N ILE A 232 -11.49 11.64 -9.37
CA ILE A 232 -11.57 12.81 -8.48
C ILE A 232 -10.67 13.92 -8.99
N THR A 233 -9.44 13.59 -9.38
CA THR A 233 -8.45 14.54 -9.91
C THR A 233 -8.95 15.20 -11.19
N ARG A 234 -9.46 14.42 -12.16
CA ARG A 234 -10.04 14.96 -13.40
C ARG A 234 -11.25 15.84 -13.13
N ASN A 235 -12.13 15.47 -12.20
CA ASN A 235 -13.28 16.28 -11.81
C ASN A 235 -12.87 17.62 -11.19
N ALA A 236 -11.81 17.62 -10.36
CA ALA A 236 -11.30 18.87 -9.79
C ALA A 236 -10.76 19.82 -10.88
N MET A 237 -9.99 19.30 -11.83
CA MET A 237 -9.50 20.08 -12.97
C MET A 237 -10.63 20.59 -13.88
N HIS A 238 -11.67 19.79 -14.10
CA HIS A 238 -12.83 20.22 -14.90
C HIS A 238 -13.61 21.34 -14.24
N ARG A 239 -13.79 21.29 -12.90
CA ARG A 239 -14.50 22.32 -12.15
C ARG A 239 -13.72 23.61 -11.96
N HIS A 240 -12.40 23.58 -12.12
CA HIS A 240 -11.51 24.72 -11.89
C HIS A 240 -10.58 24.92 -13.08
N PRO A 241 -11.04 25.62 -14.16
CA PRO A 241 -10.22 25.89 -15.34
C PRO A 241 -8.89 26.57 -14.97
N GLY A 242 -7.77 26.04 -15.50
CA GLY A 242 -6.42 26.52 -15.17
C GLY A 242 -5.76 25.80 -13.99
N PHE A 243 -6.50 25.07 -13.17
CA PHE A 243 -5.93 24.17 -12.17
C PHE A 243 -5.39 22.89 -12.83
N ARG A 244 -4.18 22.50 -12.46
CA ARG A 244 -3.58 21.22 -12.88
C ARG A 244 -3.24 20.38 -11.66
N ALA A 245 -3.64 19.12 -11.70
CA ALA A 245 -3.26 18.11 -10.71
C ALA A 245 -2.79 16.84 -11.44
N VAL A 246 -1.71 16.25 -10.96
CA VAL A 246 -1.05 15.09 -11.56
C VAL A 246 -0.88 14.01 -10.52
N VAL A 247 -1.14 12.77 -10.89
CA VAL A 247 -0.96 11.60 -10.04
C VAL A 247 0.42 10.99 -10.29
N SER A 248 1.20 10.76 -9.23
CA SER A 248 2.51 10.11 -9.34
C SER A 248 2.39 8.59 -9.56
N PRO A 249 3.46 7.90 -9.98
CA PRO A 249 3.53 6.44 -9.95
C PRO A 249 3.26 5.87 -8.55
N LEU A 250 2.94 4.56 -8.50
CA LEU A 250 2.69 3.85 -7.24
C LEU A 250 3.99 3.34 -6.60
N ILE A 251 4.00 3.18 -5.28
CA ILE A 251 5.17 2.68 -4.54
C ILE A 251 5.56 1.27 -5.00
N GLY A 252 4.56 0.43 -5.32
CA GLY A 252 4.81 -0.97 -5.71
C GLY A 252 5.56 -1.17 -7.01
N GLU A 253 5.70 -0.14 -7.82
CA GLU A 253 6.42 -0.19 -9.10
C GLU A 253 7.91 0.13 -8.96
N HIS A 254 8.32 0.72 -7.82
CA HIS A 254 9.69 1.17 -7.60
C HIS A 254 10.60 0.05 -7.07
N PRO A 255 11.84 -0.11 -7.63
CA PRO A 255 12.75 -1.21 -7.24
C PRO A 255 13.13 -1.24 -5.75
N LEU A 256 13.25 -0.09 -5.09
CA LEU A 256 13.58 -0.01 -3.66
C LEU A 256 12.55 -0.73 -2.76
N LEU A 257 11.32 -0.95 -3.22
CA LEU A 257 10.37 -1.75 -2.45
C LEU A 257 10.85 -3.19 -2.29
N GLU A 258 11.53 -3.73 -3.30
CA GLU A 258 12.09 -5.07 -3.24
C GLU A 258 13.22 -5.17 -2.20
N ASP A 259 14.01 -4.10 -2.01
CA ASP A 259 15.05 -4.05 -0.98
C ASP A 259 14.41 -4.01 0.41
N ILE A 260 13.35 -3.23 0.60
CA ILE A 260 12.60 -3.19 1.86
C ILE A 260 12.04 -4.58 2.18
N LEU A 261 11.39 -5.25 1.23
CA LEU A 261 10.84 -6.59 1.43
C LEU A 261 11.91 -7.63 1.75
N SER A 262 13.06 -7.54 1.08
CA SER A 262 14.21 -8.39 1.37
C SER A 262 14.65 -8.27 2.83
N ASP A 263 14.78 -7.04 3.35
CA ASP A 263 15.16 -6.80 4.75
C ASP A 263 14.08 -7.26 5.73
N ARG A 264 12.80 -7.15 5.37
CA ARG A 264 11.70 -7.65 6.22
C ARG A 264 11.74 -9.18 6.35
N ILE A 265 12.13 -9.89 5.29
CA ILE A 265 12.36 -11.36 5.33
C ILE A 265 13.52 -11.69 6.27
N GLU A 266 14.64 -10.96 6.18
CA GLU A 266 15.81 -11.20 7.04
C GLU A 266 15.50 -10.91 8.52
N ALA A 267 14.74 -9.86 8.81
CA ALA A 267 14.42 -9.44 10.18
C ALA A 267 13.67 -10.50 11.02
N VAL A 268 13.08 -11.52 10.41
CA VAL A 268 12.40 -12.63 11.13
C VAL A 268 13.23 -13.92 11.15
N ARG A 269 14.45 -13.89 10.60
CA ARG A 269 15.36 -15.03 10.56
C ARG A 269 16.55 -14.88 11.51
N SER A 270 16.81 -13.61 11.88
CA SER A 270 17.81 -13.23 12.87
C SER A 270 17.26 -13.35 14.30
#